data_01f422cf51699bcfc405f4b9185d4d52
#
_entry.id   01f422cf51699bcfc405f4b9185d4d52
#
_cell.length_a   1.000
_cell.length_b   1.000
_cell.length_c   1.000
_cell.angle_alpha   90.00
_cell.angle_beta   90.00
_cell.angle_gamma   90.00
#
_symmetry.space_group_name_H-M   'P 1'
#
loop_
_entity.id
_entity.type
_entity.pdbx_description
1 polymer ?
#
loop_
_entity_poly.entity_id
_entity_poly.type
_entity_poly.pdbx_seq_one_letter_code
_entity_poly.pdbx_strand_id
1 'polypeptide(L)'
;MNATEFRFGFRALGREAERRETVWQSAFRAHVEADPRAMTEGEVYLSHFGFPAAFRVHLATTGSTAGYTGPTWLQWLVFDIDVEGDIDEALTQARRLAAWLVDAFRLEPDELMFFYSGSKGFHVLIPSSLWNSTPAANFHEYARRFAETLAINADAKIDSAVYARVNLLRAPNSKHRKTGRFKVQLRYDELLNLKPEAIFEIASEPREGWIPKPAGVNSEAASCWLELASLVDDGNASTAERRSLGGSAKLNPTTRAVLTEGSFVGDRHRELFSAAANFGEFNSVEELTFALLTPCGLNSGLTPPEVRRQISCGLKHGGRSHGQ
;
A
#
# COMPACT_ATOMS: atom_id res chain seq x y z
N MET A 1 11.61 -12.90 15.05
CA MET A 1 10.22 -13.43 14.87
C MET A 1 10.21 -14.24 13.58
N ASN A 2 9.56 -15.39 13.58
CA ASN A 2 9.51 -16.23 12.38
C ASN A 2 8.29 -15.79 11.51
N ALA A 3 8.46 -15.72 10.19
CA ALA A 3 7.38 -15.39 9.25
C ALA A 3 6.13 -16.29 9.39
N THR A 4 6.31 -17.54 9.83
CA THR A 4 5.21 -18.48 10.11
C THR A 4 4.26 -18.05 11.24
N GLU A 5 4.66 -17.12 12.10
CA GLU A 5 3.83 -16.56 13.16
C GLU A 5 2.83 -15.51 12.63
N PHE A 6 3.06 -14.98 11.43
CA PHE A 6 2.26 -13.92 10.79
C PHE A 6 1.15 -14.50 9.89
N ARG A 7 0.36 -15.37 10.44
CA ARG A 7 -0.67 -16.16 9.75
C ARG A 7 -2.05 -15.53 9.75
N PHE A 8 -2.29 -14.51 10.56
CA PHE A 8 -3.60 -13.88 10.68
C PHE A 8 -3.72 -12.70 9.73
N GLY A 9 -4.92 -12.47 9.28
CA GLY A 9 -5.31 -11.33 8.49
C GLY A 9 -6.80 -11.09 8.66
N PHE A 10 -7.36 -10.21 7.86
CA PHE A 10 -8.80 -10.00 7.84
C PHE A 10 -9.32 -9.94 6.42
N ARG A 11 -10.56 -10.39 6.28
CA ARG A 11 -11.34 -10.36 5.06
C ARG A 11 -12.46 -9.35 5.25
N ALA A 12 -12.66 -8.46 4.30
CA ALA A 12 -13.79 -7.55 4.26
C ALA A 12 -14.72 -7.93 3.12
N LEU A 13 -16.02 -7.89 3.37
CA LEU A 13 -17.08 -8.24 2.43
C LEU A 13 -17.97 -7.03 2.16
N GLY A 14 -18.22 -6.75 0.88
CA GLY A 14 -19.20 -5.75 0.46
C GLY A 14 -18.86 -4.31 0.86
N ARG A 15 -19.88 -3.43 0.74
CA ARG A 15 -19.76 -1.99 1.00
C ARG A 15 -19.55 -1.63 2.47
N GLU A 16 -20.16 -2.37 3.37
CA GLU A 16 -20.12 -2.08 4.80
C GLU A 16 -18.83 -2.54 5.46
N ALA A 17 -17.91 -3.11 4.67
CA ALA A 17 -16.58 -3.52 5.07
C ALA A 17 -16.57 -4.33 6.38
N GLU A 18 -17.53 -5.25 6.52
CA GLU A 18 -17.52 -6.19 7.64
C GLU A 18 -16.20 -6.96 7.64
N ARG A 19 -15.37 -6.66 8.62
CA ARG A 19 -14.04 -7.25 8.73
C ARG A 19 -14.10 -8.50 9.58
N ARG A 20 -13.77 -9.64 8.98
CA ARG A 20 -13.67 -10.94 9.66
C ARG A 20 -12.22 -11.38 9.69
N GLU A 21 -11.77 -11.80 10.87
CA GLU A 21 -10.45 -12.45 10.99
C GLU A 21 -10.39 -13.69 10.11
N THR A 22 -9.23 -13.93 9.52
CA THR A 22 -8.98 -15.12 8.69
C THR A 22 -7.53 -15.56 8.81
N VAL A 23 -7.28 -16.83 8.46
CA VAL A 23 -5.93 -17.32 8.18
C VAL A 23 -5.58 -16.87 6.76
N TRP A 24 -4.69 -15.90 6.66
CA TRP A 24 -4.43 -15.16 5.43
C TRP A 24 -4.09 -16.07 4.24
N GLN A 25 -3.13 -16.98 4.42
CA GLN A 25 -2.68 -17.89 3.34
C GLN A 25 -3.80 -18.78 2.83
N SER A 26 -4.62 -19.31 3.73
CA SER A 26 -5.75 -20.18 3.34
C SER A 26 -6.81 -19.39 2.60
N ALA A 27 -7.12 -18.17 3.04
CA ALA A 27 -8.09 -17.31 2.36
C ALA A 27 -7.58 -16.86 0.99
N PHE A 28 -6.31 -16.44 0.89
CA PHE A 28 -5.71 -16.04 -0.37
C PHE A 28 -5.69 -17.21 -1.37
N ARG A 29 -5.26 -18.39 -0.93
CA ARG A 29 -5.26 -19.61 -1.75
C ARG A 29 -6.65 -19.93 -2.27
N ALA A 30 -7.66 -19.99 -1.40
CA ALA A 30 -9.02 -20.28 -1.80
C ALA A 30 -9.57 -19.32 -2.86
N HIS A 31 -9.18 -18.03 -2.76
CA HIS A 31 -9.53 -17.06 -3.79
C HIS A 31 -8.76 -17.26 -5.10
N VAL A 32 -7.45 -17.55 -5.05
CA VAL A 32 -6.65 -17.82 -6.26
C VAL A 32 -7.18 -19.05 -7.00
N GLU A 33 -7.44 -20.13 -6.26
CA GLU A 33 -7.94 -21.41 -6.82
C GLU A 33 -9.43 -21.37 -7.18
N ALA A 34 -10.09 -20.21 -7.06
CA ALA A 34 -11.54 -20.04 -7.31
C ALA A 34 -12.41 -21.04 -6.52
N ASP A 35 -12.02 -21.38 -5.27
CA ASP A 35 -12.77 -22.31 -4.42
C ASP A 35 -14.21 -21.78 -4.23
N PRO A 36 -15.25 -22.57 -4.57
CA PRO A 36 -16.64 -22.12 -4.44
C PRO A 36 -17.02 -21.63 -3.04
N ARG A 37 -16.35 -22.13 -1.99
CA ARG A 37 -16.59 -21.71 -0.60
C ARG A 37 -16.05 -20.31 -0.30
N ALA A 38 -15.09 -19.83 -1.07
CA ALA A 38 -14.55 -18.48 -0.95
C ALA A 38 -15.28 -17.47 -1.85
N MET A 39 -15.92 -17.96 -2.91
CA MET A 39 -16.58 -17.12 -3.89
C MET A 39 -17.85 -16.50 -3.33
N THR A 40 -18.03 -15.22 -3.61
CA THR A 40 -19.24 -14.46 -3.25
C THR A 40 -19.64 -13.58 -4.43
N GLU A 41 -20.92 -13.24 -4.52
CA GLU A 41 -21.40 -12.29 -5.53
C GLU A 41 -20.92 -10.85 -5.28
N GLY A 42 -20.41 -10.56 -4.09
CA GLY A 42 -19.95 -9.25 -3.67
C GLY A 42 -18.47 -9.03 -3.83
N GLU A 43 -18.06 -7.79 -3.63
CA GLU A 43 -16.65 -7.44 -3.54
C GLU A 43 -16.02 -8.04 -2.28
N VAL A 44 -14.86 -8.65 -2.45
CA VAL A 44 -14.07 -9.23 -1.36
C VAL A 44 -12.70 -8.59 -1.35
N TYR A 45 -12.26 -8.24 -0.15
CA TYR A 45 -10.93 -7.69 0.09
C TYR A 45 -10.22 -8.51 1.16
N LEU A 46 -8.91 -8.67 1.02
CA LEU A 46 -8.02 -9.26 2.01
C LEU A 46 -7.04 -8.20 2.52
N SER A 47 -6.63 -8.31 3.78
CA SER A 47 -5.56 -7.46 4.30
C SER A 47 -4.29 -7.62 3.46
N HIS A 48 -3.61 -6.50 3.18
CA HIS A 48 -2.33 -6.53 2.45
C HIS A 48 -1.27 -7.27 3.26
N PHE A 49 -1.19 -6.96 4.55
CA PHE A 49 -0.24 -7.57 5.48
C PHE A 49 -0.87 -8.71 6.28
N GLY A 50 -0.02 -9.66 6.66
CA GLY A 50 -0.27 -10.62 7.71
C GLY A 50 0.15 -10.08 9.08
N PHE A 51 -0.47 -10.61 10.12
CA PHE A 51 -0.35 -10.14 11.49
C PHE A 51 -0.07 -11.32 12.44
N PRO A 52 0.63 -11.09 13.56
CA PRO A 52 0.83 -12.10 14.60
C PRO A 52 -0.41 -12.24 15.51
N ALA A 53 -0.36 -13.20 16.44
CA ALA A 53 -1.44 -13.41 17.41
C ALA A 53 -1.79 -12.16 18.24
N ALA A 54 -0.83 -11.26 18.48
CA ALA A 54 -1.07 -10.00 19.19
C ALA A 54 -2.10 -9.10 18.48
N PHE A 55 -2.23 -9.19 17.17
CA PHE A 55 -3.26 -8.48 16.42
C PHE A 55 -4.67 -8.96 16.76
N ARG A 56 -4.84 -10.26 17.01
CA ARG A 56 -6.13 -10.82 17.46
C ARG A 56 -6.55 -10.25 18.81
N VAL A 57 -5.58 -10.11 19.72
CA VAL A 57 -5.82 -9.48 21.03
C VAL A 57 -6.24 -8.02 20.84
N HIS A 58 -5.55 -7.28 19.97
CA HIS A 58 -5.93 -5.90 19.62
C HIS A 58 -7.37 -5.83 19.10
N LEU A 59 -7.73 -6.68 18.15
CA LEU A 59 -9.10 -6.73 17.61
C LEU A 59 -10.15 -7.08 18.67
N ALA A 60 -9.86 -8.07 19.52
CA ALA A 60 -10.77 -8.48 20.61
C ALA A 60 -10.98 -7.35 21.65
N THR A 61 -9.94 -6.56 21.90
CA THR A 61 -9.98 -5.47 22.89
C THR A 61 -10.64 -4.20 22.33
N THR A 62 -10.35 -3.86 21.09
CA THR A 62 -10.75 -2.56 20.50
C THR A 62 -11.95 -2.63 19.56
N GLY A 63 -12.28 -3.83 19.06
CA GLY A 63 -13.29 -4.02 18.00
C GLY A 63 -12.85 -3.43 16.64
N SER A 64 -11.61 -2.98 16.51
CA SER A 64 -11.14 -2.23 15.34
C SER A 64 -9.73 -2.63 14.93
N THR A 65 -9.44 -2.53 13.64
CA THR A 65 -8.06 -2.62 13.11
C THR A 65 -7.28 -1.32 13.27
N ALA A 66 -7.95 -0.21 13.55
CA ALA A 66 -7.32 1.09 13.71
C ALA A 66 -6.44 1.14 14.97
N GLY A 67 -5.32 1.86 14.89
CA GLY A 67 -4.40 2.03 16.02
C GLY A 67 -3.50 0.81 16.29
N TYR A 68 -3.53 -0.23 15.47
CA TYR A 68 -2.54 -1.30 15.59
C TYR A 68 -1.15 -0.80 15.20
N THR A 69 -0.20 -0.89 16.14
CA THR A 69 1.19 -0.44 15.97
C THR A 69 2.21 -1.59 15.98
N GLY A 70 1.74 -2.83 16.17
CA GLY A 70 2.60 -4.00 16.22
C GLY A 70 3.22 -4.40 14.89
N PRO A 71 4.06 -5.44 14.88
CA PRO A 71 4.75 -5.90 13.69
C PRO A 71 3.79 -6.45 12.65
N THR A 72 4.18 -6.28 11.38
CA THR A 72 3.51 -6.83 10.20
C THR A 72 4.50 -7.60 9.34
N TRP A 73 3.99 -8.38 8.42
CA TRP A 73 4.78 -9.08 7.42
C TRP A 73 3.89 -9.37 6.20
N LEU A 74 4.49 -9.58 5.04
CA LEU A 74 3.76 -9.99 3.84
C LEU A 74 4.45 -11.17 3.16
N GLN A 75 3.67 -12.02 2.53
CA GLN A 75 4.17 -13.12 1.70
C GLN A 75 4.47 -12.67 0.28
N TRP A 76 3.70 -11.70 -0.21
CA TRP A 76 3.80 -11.18 -1.57
C TRP A 76 3.86 -9.65 -1.52
N LEU A 77 4.93 -9.07 -2.06
CA LEU A 77 4.99 -7.63 -2.31
C LEU A 77 4.13 -7.33 -3.54
N VAL A 78 3.18 -6.44 -3.40
CA VAL A 78 2.20 -6.13 -4.45
C VAL A 78 2.51 -4.76 -5.03
N PHE A 79 2.79 -4.70 -6.31
CA PHE A 79 2.82 -3.44 -7.05
C PHE A 79 1.42 -3.18 -7.62
N ASP A 80 0.76 -2.15 -7.14
CA ASP A 80 -0.56 -1.72 -7.60
C ASP A 80 -0.38 -0.65 -8.67
N ILE A 81 -0.70 -0.99 -9.91
CA ILE A 81 -0.47 -0.15 -11.08
C ILE A 81 -1.82 0.28 -11.62
N ASP A 82 -2.18 1.50 -11.32
CA ASP A 82 -3.44 2.11 -11.73
C ASP A 82 -3.18 3.39 -12.53
N VAL A 83 -3.77 3.49 -13.72
CA VAL A 83 -3.77 4.73 -14.51
C VAL A 83 -5.22 5.14 -14.77
N GLU A 84 -5.59 6.30 -14.27
CA GLU A 84 -6.97 6.79 -14.40
C GLU A 84 -7.32 7.03 -15.87
N GLY A 85 -8.35 6.32 -16.35
CA GLY A 85 -8.85 6.47 -17.72
C GLY A 85 -7.99 5.85 -18.83
N ASP A 86 -6.83 5.26 -18.50
CA ASP A 86 -5.91 4.68 -19.49
C ASP A 86 -5.42 3.28 -19.09
N ILE A 87 -6.18 2.28 -19.48
CA ILE A 87 -5.86 0.87 -19.23
C ILE A 87 -4.67 0.38 -20.07
N ASP A 88 -4.45 0.94 -21.26
CA ASP A 88 -3.33 0.58 -22.13
C ASP A 88 -2.01 1.03 -21.53
N GLU A 89 -1.96 2.23 -20.96
CA GLU A 89 -0.79 2.71 -20.24
C GLU A 89 -0.57 1.88 -18.94
N ALA A 90 -1.62 1.55 -18.19
CA ALA A 90 -1.50 0.68 -17.01
C ALA A 90 -0.93 -0.70 -17.40
N LEU A 91 -1.40 -1.28 -18.52
CA LEU A 91 -0.87 -2.54 -19.04
C LEU A 91 0.59 -2.42 -19.47
N THR A 92 0.95 -1.32 -20.12
CA THR A 92 2.32 -1.03 -20.55
C THR A 92 3.26 -0.94 -19.38
N GLN A 93 2.87 -0.24 -18.31
CA GLN A 93 3.66 -0.14 -17.08
C GLN A 93 3.77 -1.49 -16.36
N ALA A 94 2.70 -2.28 -16.31
CA ALA A 94 2.72 -3.62 -15.72
C ALA A 94 3.67 -4.57 -16.46
N ARG A 95 3.68 -4.52 -17.80
CA ARG A 95 4.62 -5.27 -18.66
C ARG A 95 6.06 -4.88 -18.39
N ARG A 96 6.33 -3.58 -18.34
CA ARG A 96 7.66 -3.03 -18.10
C ARG A 96 8.18 -3.45 -16.74
N LEU A 97 7.37 -3.31 -15.69
CA LEU A 97 7.74 -3.73 -14.35
C LEU A 97 7.96 -5.25 -14.27
N ALA A 98 7.07 -6.05 -14.85
CA ALA A 98 7.20 -7.51 -14.84
C ALA A 98 8.48 -7.97 -15.56
N ALA A 99 8.77 -7.43 -16.74
CA ALA A 99 9.97 -7.75 -17.50
C ALA A 99 11.24 -7.33 -16.75
N TRP A 100 11.23 -6.13 -16.16
CA TRP A 100 12.35 -5.65 -15.37
C TRP A 100 12.63 -6.52 -14.14
N LEU A 101 11.59 -6.94 -13.40
CA LEU A 101 11.73 -7.81 -12.23
C LEU A 101 12.31 -9.18 -12.58
N VAL A 102 11.85 -9.77 -13.69
CA VAL A 102 12.36 -11.03 -14.22
C VAL A 102 13.84 -10.92 -14.56
N ASP A 103 14.23 -9.88 -15.27
CA ASP A 103 15.62 -9.67 -15.70
C ASP A 103 16.54 -9.31 -14.52
N ALA A 104 16.17 -8.31 -13.72
CA ALA A 104 16.98 -7.79 -12.62
C ALA A 104 17.27 -8.85 -11.54
N PHE A 105 16.29 -9.68 -11.22
CA PHE A 105 16.45 -10.72 -10.20
C PHE A 105 16.64 -12.13 -10.79
N ARG A 106 16.74 -12.25 -12.12
CA ARG A 106 16.91 -13.53 -12.85
C ARG A 106 15.89 -14.58 -12.42
N LEU A 107 14.63 -14.16 -12.36
CA LEU A 107 13.50 -14.99 -11.95
C LEU A 107 12.93 -15.76 -13.14
N GLU A 108 12.39 -16.94 -12.84
CA GLU A 108 11.47 -17.56 -13.78
C GLU A 108 10.12 -16.81 -13.72
N PRO A 109 9.49 -16.53 -14.87
CA PRO A 109 8.23 -15.77 -14.88
C PRO A 109 7.11 -16.39 -14.05
N ASP A 110 7.11 -17.70 -13.84
CA ASP A 110 6.15 -18.43 -13.02
C ASP A 110 6.41 -18.34 -11.51
N GLU A 111 7.52 -17.71 -11.09
CA GLU A 111 7.76 -17.34 -9.69
C GLU A 111 7.01 -16.07 -9.27
N LEU A 112 6.43 -15.32 -10.22
CA LEU A 112 5.63 -14.13 -9.99
C LEU A 112 4.14 -14.41 -10.18
N MET A 113 3.31 -13.50 -9.69
CA MET A 113 1.89 -13.52 -10.00
C MET A 113 1.48 -12.18 -10.64
N PHE A 114 0.64 -12.26 -11.64
CA PHE A 114 0.12 -11.11 -12.35
C PHE A 114 -1.40 -11.15 -12.31
N PHE A 115 -2.03 -10.01 -12.00
CA PHE A 115 -3.48 -9.91 -11.97
C PHE A 115 -3.95 -8.69 -12.73
N TYR A 116 -5.01 -8.84 -13.49
CA TYR A 116 -5.86 -7.72 -13.83
C TYR A 116 -6.74 -7.40 -12.61
N SER A 117 -6.84 -6.13 -12.21
CA SER A 117 -7.52 -5.72 -10.96
C SER A 117 -9.05 -5.85 -11.00
N GLY A 118 -9.63 -6.09 -12.18
CA GLY A 118 -11.07 -6.07 -12.44
C GLY A 118 -11.60 -4.68 -12.82
N SER A 119 -10.76 -3.65 -12.87
CA SER A 119 -11.18 -2.27 -13.19
C SER A 119 -10.19 -1.55 -14.11
N LYS A 120 -9.28 -0.77 -13.57
CA LYS A 120 -8.45 0.20 -14.29
C LYS A 120 -6.94 -0.10 -14.24
N GLY A 121 -6.53 -1.22 -13.67
CA GLY A 121 -5.12 -1.47 -13.47
C GLY A 121 -4.74 -2.93 -13.32
N PHE A 122 -3.50 -3.13 -12.92
CA PHE A 122 -2.87 -4.43 -12.78
C PHE A 122 -2.10 -4.52 -11.47
N HIS A 123 -2.02 -5.73 -10.93
CA HIS A 123 -1.14 -6.02 -9.81
C HIS A 123 -0.05 -6.99 -10.26
N VAL A 124 1.20 -6.64 -9.98
CA VAL A 124 2.36 -7.52 -10.12
C VAL A 124 2.81 -7.90 -8.71
N LEU A 125 2.99 -9.19 -8.45
CA LEU A 125 3.35 -9.70 -7.13
C LEU A 125 4.68 -10.45 -7.21
N ILE A 126 5.60 -10.13 -6.30
CA ILE A 126 6.84 -10.87 -6.09
C ILE A 126 6.87 -11.50 -4.70
N PRO A 127 7.42 -12.72 -4.55
CA PRO A 127 7.45 -13.39 -3.25
C PRO A 127 8.48 -12.76 -2.31
N SER A 128 8.09 -12.53 -1.05
CA SER A 128 9.00 -11.95 -0.05
C SER A 128 10.16 -12.87 0.35
N SER A 129 10.10 -14.15 -0.03
CA SER A 129 11.22 -15.08 0.14
C SER A 129 12.48 -14.65 -0.61
N LEU A 130 12.36 -13.84 -1.67
CA LEU A 130 13.49 -13.34 -2.44
C LEU A 130 14.49 -12.53 -1.59
N TRP A 131 14.05 -11.78 -0.62
CA TRP A 131 14.93 -10.92 0.20
C TRP A 131 15.01 -11.33 1.67
N ASN A 132 14.45 -12.48 2.01
CA ASN A 132 14.53 -13.04 3.38
C ASN A 132 14.17 -12.05 4.48
N SER A 133 13.09 -11.29 4.28
CA SER A 133 12.66 -10.26 5.21
C SER A 133 12.21 -10.81 6.55
N THR A 134 12.48 -10.06 7.61
CA THR A 134 11.98 -10.35 8.96
C THR A 134 10.82 -9.42 9.32
N PRO A 135 9.80 -9.93 10.01
CA PRO A 135 8.71 -9.09 10.51
C PRO A 135 9.20 -7.98 11.45
N ALA A 136 8.65 -6.77 11.28
CA ALA A 136 8.99 -5.61 12.10
C ALA A 136 7.79 -4.66 12.27
N ALA A 137 7.85 -3.78 13.26
CA ALA A 137 6.83 -2.74 13.43
C ALA A 137 6.81 -1.77 12.24
N ASN A 138 7.97 -1.48 11.66
CA ASN A 138 8.11 -0.60 10.49
C ASN A 138 8.13 -1.36 9.16
N PHE A 139 7.79 -2.65 9.16
CA PHE A 139 7.84 -3.50 7.95
C PHE A 139 7.06 -2.90 6.77
N HIS A 140 5.93 -2.28 7.03
CA HIS A 140 5.10 -1.65 6.00
C HIS A 140 5.81 -0.46 5.33
N GLU A 141 6.66 0.28 6.06
CA GLU A 141 7.48 1.38 5.52
C GLU A 141 8.65 0.82 4.69
N TYR A 142 9.29 -0.25 5.16
CA TYR A 142 10.34 -0.95 4.39
C TYR A 142 9.77 -1.48 3.07
N ALA A 143 8.63 -2.18 3.14
CA ALA A 143 7.96 -2.73 1.96
C ALA A 143 7.57 -1.63 0.95
N ARG A 144 7.05 -0.51 1.45
CA ARG A 144 6.75 0.66 0.63
C ARG A 144 7.99 1.19 -0.07
N ARG A 145 9.05 1.45 0.69
CA ARG A 145 10.30 2.02 0.15
C ARG A 145 10.94 1.10 -0.88
N PHE A 146 10.95 -0.20 -0.60
CA PHE A 146 11.45 -1.20 -1.51
C PHE A 146 10.64 -1.24 -2.81
N ALA A 147 9.31 -1.29 -2.72
CA ALA A 147 8.46 -1.29 -3.90
C ALA A 147 8.59 0.00 -4.75
N GLU A 148 8.62 1.16 -4.10
CA GLU A 148 8.83 2.45 -4.78
C GLU A 148 10.17 2.46 -5.53
N THR A 149 11.24 1.95 -4.92
CA THR A 149 12.57 1.90 -5.55
C THR A 149 12.58 0.96 -6.76
N LEU A 150 12.01 -0.24 -6.64
CA LEU A 150 11.93 -1.18 -7.75
C LEU A 150 11.06 -0.63 -8.90
N ALA A 151 9.95 0.01 -8.58
CA ALA A 151 9.07 0.63 -9.58
C ALA A 151 9.78 1.77 -10.33
N ILE A 152 10.53 2.63 -9.63
CA ILE A 152 11.33 3.69 -10.24
C ILE A 152 12.37 3.10 -11.21
N ASN A 153 13.08 2.04 -10.79
CA ASN A 153 14.09 1.39 -11.64
C ASN A 153 13.47 0.75 -12.90
N ALA A 154 12.22 0.32 -12.79
CA ALA A 154 11.46 -0.24 -13.92
C ALA A 154 10.72 0.84 -14.75
N ASP A 155 10.87 2.11 -14.43
CA ASP A 155 10.11 3.22 -15.03
C ASP A 155 8.59 2.96 -15.01
N ALA A 156 8.09 2.54 -13.85
CA ALA A 156 6.67 2.27 -13.60
C ALA A 156 6.17 3.10 -12.40
N LYS A 157 4.90 3.50 -12.46
CA LYS A 157 4.23 4.22 -11.37
C LYS A 157 3.32 3.25 -10.60
N ILE A 158 3.39 3.29 -9.30
CA ILE A 158 2.56 2.46 -8.42
C ILE A 158 1.78 3.32 -7.42
N ASP A 159 0.61 2.83 -7.00
CA ASP A 159 -0.08 3.41 -5.84
C ASP A 159 0.55 2.89 -4.55
N SER A 160 1.38 3.70 -3.93
CA SER A 160 2.04 3.36 -2.67
C SER A 160 1.13 3.45 -1.43
N ALA A 161 -0.11 3.93 -1.57
CA ALA A 161 -1.09 3.94 -0.47
C ALA A 161 -1.47 2.53 0.00
N VAL A 162 -1.29 1.51 -0.86
CA VAL A 162 -1.53 0.10 -0.50
C VAL A 162 -0.64 -0.37 0.65
N TYR A 163 0.50 0.27 0.90
CA TYR A 163 1.45 -0.08 1.96
C TYR A 163 1.13 0.53 3.33
N ALA A 164 -0.01 1.18 3.50
CA ALA A 164 -0.46 1.54 4.84
C ALA A 164 -0.59 0.27 5.70
N ARG A 165 -0.11 0.31 6.97
CA ARG A 165 0.00 -0.86 7.87
C ARG A 165 -1.26 -1.71 7.92
N VAL A 166 -2.42 -1.09 7.88
CA VAL A 166 -3.72 -1.76 7.84
C VAL A 166 -4.44 -1.32 6.57
N ASN A 167 -4.19 -2.04 5.50
CA ASN A 167 -4.82 -1.78 4.21
C ASN A 167 -5.41 -3.06 3.61
N LEU A 168 -6.27 -2.88 2.65
CA LEU A 168 -7.02 -3.93 1.97
C LEU A 168 -6.69 -3.94 0.48
N LEU A 169 -6.50 -5.12 -0.06
CA LEU A 169 -6.42 -5.37 -1.49
C LEU A 169 -7.58 -6.24 -1.93
N ARG A 170 -8.12 -5.98 -3.11
CA ARG A 170 -9.13 -6.85 -3.71
C ARG A 170 -8.61 -8.28 -3.79
N ALA A 171 -9.40 -9.23 -3.30
CA ALA A 171 -9.06 -10.64 -3.37
C ALA A 171 -9.07 -11.14 -4.83
N PRO A 172 -8.21 -12.09 -5.20
CA PRO A 172 -8.34 -12.78 -6.48
C PRO A 172 -9.74 -13.34 -6.68
N ASN A 173 -10.21 -13.39 -7.91
CA ASN A 173 -11.55 -13.84 -8.27
C ASN A 173 -12.71 -13.10 -7.57
N SER A 174 -12.45 -11.93 -7.00
CA SER A 174 -13.49 -11.04 -6.50
C SER A 174 -14.03 -10.15 -7.61
N LYS A 175 -15.35 -10.06 -7.71
CA LYS A 175 -16.04 -9.27 -8.72
C LYS A 175 -15.97 -7.78 -8.39
N HIS A 176 -15.54 -6.97 -9.34
CA HIS A 176 -15.55 -5.51 -9.20
C HIS A 176 -16.96 -4.98 -9.48
N ARG A 177 -17.55 -4.30 -8.51
CA ARG A 177 -18.96 -3.90 -8.56
C ARG A 177 -19.34 -3.00 -9.73
N LYS A 178 -18.48 -2.03 -10.10
CA LYS A 178 -18.80 -1.08 -11.16
C LYS A 178 -18.64 -1.67 -12.55
N THR A 179 -17.63 -2.51 -12.77
CA THR A 179 -17.32 -3.07 -14.08
C THR A 179 -17.95 -4.43 -14.33
N GLY A 180 -18.35 -5.13 -13.27
CA GLY A 180 -18.81 -6.52 -13.35
C GLY A 180 -17.71 -7.54 -13.60
N ARG A 181 -16.45 -7.11 -13.77
CA ARG A 181 -15.31 -7.99 -14.05
C ARG A 181 -14.68 -8.51 -12.79
N PHE A 182 -14.01 -9.65 -12.88
CA PHE A 182 -13.28 -10.27 -11.79
C PHE A 182 -11.81 -9.86 -11.78
N LYS A 183 -11.19 -9.82 -10.60
CA LYS A 183 -9.74 -9.78 -10.49
C LYS A 183 -9.19 -11.15 -10.84
N VAL A 184 -8.65 -11.32 -12.03
CA VAL A 184 -8.17 -12.62 -12.54
C VAL A 184 -6.67 -12.67 -12.63
N GLN A 185 -6.10 -13.85 -12.37
CA GLN A 185 -4.68 -14.11 -12.59
C GLN A 185 -4.40 -14.26 -14.08
N LEU A 186 -3.32 -13.64 -14.53
CA LEU A 186 -2.80 -13.76 -15.89
C LEU A 186 -1.50 -14.57 -15.86
N ARG A 187 -1.24 -15.30 -16.94
CA ARG A 187 0.10 -15.85 -17.20
C ARG A 187 1.01 -14.74 -17.69
N TYR A 188 2.31 -14.97 -17.62
CA TYR A 188 3.28 -13.98 -18.09
C TYR A 188 3.13 -13.68 -19.59
N ASP A 189 2.96 -14.71 -20.41
CA ASP A 189 2.70 -14.56 -21.84
C ASP A 189 1.38 -13.84 -22.14
N GLU A 190 0.34 -14.07 -21.36
CA GLU A 190 -0.93 -13.36 -21.46
C GLU A 190 -0.74 -11.87 -21.10
N LEU A 191 -0.02 -11.56 -20.01
CA LEU A 191 0.30 -10.18 -19.64
C LEU A 191 1.05 -9.46 -20.77
N LEU A 192 2.05 -10.13 -21.36
CA LEU A 192 2.90 -9.51 -22.40
C LEU A 192 2.19 -9.32 -23.74
N ASN A 193 1.32 -10.23 -24.14
CA ASN A 193 0.84 -10.29 -25.51
C ASN A 193 -0.65 -9.93 -25.70
N LEU A 194 -1.50 -10.07 -24.65
CA LEU A 194 -2.91 -9.79 -24.82
C LEU A 194 -3.21 -8.29 -24.79
N LYS A 195 -4.18 -7.90 -25.60
CA LYS A 195 -4.78 -6.56 -25.53
C LYS A 195 -5.80 -6.48 -24.39
N PRO A 196 -6.14 -5.27 -23.92
CA PRO A 196 -7.11 -5.10 -22.84
C PRO A 196 -8.44 -5.81 -23.07
N GLU A 197 -8.95 -5.81 -24.33
CA GLU A 197 -10.23 -6.44 -24.65
C GLU A 197 -10.22 -7.95 -24.36
N ALA A 198 -9.14 -8.64 -24.76
CA ALA A 198 -8.98 -10.08 -24.48
C ALA A 198 -8.82 -10.36 -22.97
N ILE A 199 -8.14 -9.48 -22.24
CA ILE A 199 -8.05 -9.57 -20.78
C ILE A 199 -9.44 -9.36 -20.15
N PHE A 200 -10.26 -8.46 -20.69
CA PHE A 200 -11.62 -8.23 -20.20
C PHE A 200 -12.54 -9.42 -20.44
N GLU A 201 -12.36 -10.15 -21.55
CA GLU A 201 -13.07 -11.41 -21.81
C GLU A 201 -12.68 -12.46 -20.78
N ILE A 202 -11.39 -12.65 -20.49
CA ILE A 202 -10.91 -13.56 -19.44
C ILE A 202 -11.49 -13.16 -18.07
N ALA A 203 -11.62 -11.87 -17.81
CA ALA A 203 -12.12 -11.34 -16.53
C ALA A 203 -13.65 -11.31 -16.42
N SER A 204 -14.40 -11.80 -17.41
CA SER A 204 -15.86 -11.90 -17.36
C SER A 204 -16.36 -12.94 -16.36
N GLU A 205 -15.52 -13.94 -16.05
CA GLU A 205 -15.79 -15.04 -15.12
C GLU A 205 -14.62 -15.26 -14.16
N PRO A 206 -14.85 -15.92 -13.01
CA PRO A 206 -13.76 -16.36 -12.14
C PRO A 206 -12.86 -17.35 -12.88
N ARG A 207 -11.57 -17.28 -12.61
CA ARG A 207 -10.59 -18.15 -13.24
C ARG A 207 -9.76 -18.86 -12.18
N GLU A 208 -9.67 -20.18 -12.23
CA GLU A 208 -8.74 -20.95 -11.42
C GLU A 208 -7.29 -20.49 -11.74
N GLY A 209 -6.58 -20.11 -10.70
CA GLY A 209 -5.20 -19.69 -10.76
C GLY A 209 -4.29 -20.63 -10.00
N TRP A 210 -3.04 -20.21 -9.85
CA TRP A 210 -2.04 -20.99 -9.13
C TRP A 210 -1.20 -20.09 -8.22
N ILE A 211 -0.64 -20.66 -7.17
CA ILE A 211 0.32 -20.00 -6.30
C ILE A 211 1.71 -20.56 -6.61
N PRO A 212 2.66 -19.72 -7.04
CA PRO A 212 4.04 -20.13 -7.27
C PRO A 212 4.67 -20.78 -6.05
N LYS A 213 5.62 -21.68 -6.30
CA LYS A 213 6.50 -22.14 -5.23
C LYS A 213 7.33 -20.96 -4.72
N PRO A 214 7.66 -20.92 -3.42
CA PRO A 214 8.53 -19.88 -2.89
C PRO A 214 9.87 -19.86 -3.66
N ALA A 215 10.21 -18.69 -4.18
CA ALA A 215 11.52 -18.46 -4.78
C ALA A 215 12.63 -18.58 -3.71
N GLY A 216 13.81 -18.96 -4.14
CA GLY A 216 15.01 -18.91 -3.30
C GLY A 216 15.42 -17.47 -2.98
N VAL A 217 16.30 -17.32 -1.98
CA VAL A 217 16.84 -15.98 -1.64
C VAL A 217 17.71 -15.47 -2.80
N ASN A 218 17.40 -14.26 -3.26
CA ASN A 218 18.18 -13.53 -4.24
C ASN A 218 19.08 -12.53 -3.52
N SER A 219 20.39 -12.61 -3.73
CA SER A 219 21.37 -11.78 -3.00
C SER A 219 21.23 -10.29 -3.30
N GLU A 220 20.88 -9.92 -4.53
CA GLU A 220 20.69 -8.52 -4.94
C GLU A 220 19.43 -7.94 -4.31
N ALA A 221 18.32 -8.67 -4.36
CA ALA A 221 17.08 -8.28 -3.71
C ALA A 221 17.25 -8.16 -2.18
N ALA A 222 17.97 -9.10 -1.55
CA ALA A 222 18.23 -9.08 -0.12
C ALA A 222 19.11 -7.88 0.29
N SER A 223 20.16 -7.59 -0.47
CA SER A 223 21.04 -6.43 -0.22
C SER A 223 20.27 -5.11 -0.35
N CYS A 224 19.50 -4.95 -1.43
CA CYS A 224 18.68 -3.77 -1.65
C CYS A 224 17.64 -3.58 -0.53
N TRP A 225 16.99 -4.66 -0.10
CA TRP A 225 16.04 -4.61 1.03
C TRP A 225 16.71 -4.14 2.32
N LEU A 226 17.87 -4.70 2.67
CA LEU A 226 18.57 -4.35 3.92
C LEU A 226 19.05 -2.89 3.91
N GLU A 227 19.56 -2.40 2.78
CA GLU A 227 19.97 -1.01 2.62
C GLU A 227 18.80 -0.06 2.82
N LEU A 228 17.68 -0.33 2.14
CA LEU A 228 16.49 0.52 2.22
C LEU A 228 15.83 0.47 3.61
N ALA A 229 15.82 -0.70 4.27
CA ALA A 229 15.32 -0.81 5.63
C ALA A 229 16.17 0.03 6.61
N SER A 230 17.50 -0.01 6.47
CA SER A 230 18.41 0.83 7.27
C SER A 230 18.14 2.32 7.05
N LEU A 231 17.96 2.75 5.80
CA LEU A 231 17.64 4.15 5.49
C LEU A 231 16.32 4.62 6.12
N VAL A 232 15.31 3.75 6.17
CA VAL A 232 14.03 4.06 6.84
C VAL A 232 14.24 4.17 8.36
N ASP A 233 14.98 3.25 8.96
CA ASP A 233 15.23 3.28 10.40
C ASP A 233 16.06 4.49 10.82
N ASP A 234 17.09 4.85 10.06
CA ASP A 234 17.90 6.06 10.28
C ASP A 234 17.05 7.32 10.15
N GLY A 235 16.16 7.38 9.16
CA GLY A 235 15.21 8.47 8.99
C GLY A 235 14.25 8.60 10.16
N ASN A 236 13.74 7.47 10.66
CA ASN A 236 12.84 7.43 11.80
C ASN A 236 13.59 7.81 13.10
N ALA A 237 14.81 7.31 13.31
CA ALA A 237 15.66 7.67 14.45
C ALA A 237 16.00 9.16 14.46
N SER A 238 16.42 9.71 13.33
CA SER A 238 16.70 11.15 13.18
C SER A 238 15.48 12.02 13.43
N THR A 239 14.29 11.54 13.06
CA THR A 239 13.04 12.25 13.32
C THR A 239 12.68 12.19 14.81
N ALA A 240 12.83 11.02 15.44
CA ALA A 240 12.60 10.85 16.89
C ALA A 240 13.58 11.69 17.71
N GLU A 241 14.86 11.72 17.33
CA GLU A 241 15.88 12.53 17.99
C GLU A 241 15.59 14.02 17.86
N ARG A 242 15.24 14.51 16.67
CA ARG A 242 14.81 15.89 16.46
C ARG A 242 13.60 16.27 17.32
N ARG A 243 12.66 15.34 17.50
CA ARG A 243 11.52 15.53 18.39
C ARG A 243 11.91 15.58 19.87
N SER A 244 12.86 14.74 20.29
CA SER A 244 13.30 14.65 21.69
C SER A 244 14.18 15.84 22.12
N LEU A 245 14.98 16.40 21.20
CA LEU A 245 15.92 17.50 21.48
C LEU A 245 15.24 18.86 21.58
N GLY A 246 13.94 18.98 21.40
CA GLY A 246 13.21 20.25 21.48
C GLY A 246 13.81 21.33 20.57
N GLY A 247 14.42 20.91 19.46
CA GLY A 247 15.13 21.78 18.54
C GLY A 247 14.23 22.91 18.05
N SER A 248 14.79 24.10 17.85
CA SER A 248 14.04 25.25 17.36
C SER A 248 13.26 24.83 16.12
N ALA A 249 11.99 24.77 16.29
CA ALA A 249 11.05 24.29 15.28
C ALA A 249 11.25 25.15 14.02
N LYS A 250 11.58 24.49 12.90
CA LYS A 250 11.74 25.15 11.59
C LYS A 250 10.68 24.62 10.65
N LEU A 251 10.06 25.52 9.91
CA LEU A 251 9.19 25.11 8.82
C LEU A 251 9.97 24.23 7.85
N ASN A 252 9.48 23.02 7.62
CA ASN A 252 10.08 22.12 6.64
C ASN A 252 9.90 22.65 5.20
N PRO A 253 10.65 22.14 4.21
CA PRO A 253 10.55 22.61 2.82
C PRO A 253 9.12 22.55 2.26
N THR A 254 8.39 21.47 2.53
CA THR A 254 7.00 21.31 2.07
C THR A 254 6.08 22.37 2.67
N THR A 255 6.19 22.64 3.99
CA THR A 255 5.40 23.68 4.65
C THR A 255 5.69 25.06 4.09
N ARG A 256 6.97 25.34 3.81
CA ARG A 256 7.35 26.61 3.16
C ARG A 256 6.74 26.73 1.77
N ALA A 257 6.87 25.68 0.94
CA ALA A 257 6.31 25.67 -0.40
C ALA A 257 4.78 25.88 -0.38
N VAL A 258 4.07 25.16 0.49
CA VAL A 258 2.62 25.32 0.64
C VAL A 258 2.23 26.75 1.01
N LEU A 259 3.00 27.40 1.89
CA LEU A 259 2.72 28.77 2.33
C LEU A 259 3.08 29.84 1.27
N THR A 260 4.09 29.59 0.42
CA THR A 260 4.60 30.57 -0.55
C THR A 260 4.06 30.36 -1.96
N GLU A 261 3.89 29.12 -2.36
CA GLU A 261 3.59 28.74 -3.74
C GLU A 261 2.20 28.05 -3.86
N GLY A 262 1.63 27.62 -2.73
CA GLY A 262 0.43 26.79 -2.69
C GLY A 262 0.73 25.30 -2.88
N SER A 263 -0.31 24.47 -2.98
CA SER A 263 -0.21 23.04 -3.20
C SER A 263 -0.50 22.67 -4.66
N PHE A 264 0.24 21.71 -5.20
CA PHE A 264 0.09 21.28 -6.59
C PHE A 264 -1.08 20.29 -6.77
N VAL A 265 -1.70 20.35 -7.95
CA VAL A 265 -2.76 19.40 -8.34
C VAL A 265 -2.16 17.99 -8.39
N GLY A 266 -2.77 17.07 -7.62
CA GLY A 266 -2.30 15.69 -7.44
C GLY A 266 -1.80 15.40 -6.02
N ASP A 267 -1.03 16.30 -5.43
CA ASP A 267 -0.44 16.14 -4.08
C ASP A 267 -1.08 17.02 -3.00
N ARG A 268 -2.00 17.89 -3.35
CA ARG A 268 -2.60 18.93 -2.49
C ARG A 268 -3.10 18.43 -1.13
N HIS A 269 -3.71 17.25 -1.07
CA HIS A 269 -4.17 16.66 0.19
C HIS A 269 -2.99 16.29 1.10
N ARG A 270 -1.97 15.64 0.53
CA ARG A 270 -0.77 15.18 1.24
C ARG A 270 0.07 16.37 1.71
N GLU A 271 0.24 17.35 0.87
CA GLU A 271 1.03 18.55 1.17
C GLU A 271 0.38 19.39 2.27
N LEU A 272 -0.93 19.62 2.19
CA LEU A 272 -1.66 20.35 3.21
C LEU A 272 -1.66 19.61 4.55
N PHE A 273 -1.83 18.29 4.54
CA PHE A 273 -1.70 17.45 5.74
C PHE A 273 -0.28 17.55 6.33
N SER A 274 0.76 17.43 5.49
CA SER A 274 2.16 17.50 5.91
C SER A 274 2.51 18.87 6.51
N ALA A 275 2.02 19.95 5.91
CA ALA A 275 2.19 21.29 6.45
C ALA A 275 1.53 21.45 7.81
N ALA A 276 0.28 20.98 7.95
CA ALA A 276 -0.43 21.03 9.23
C ALA A 276 0.25 20.15 10.31
N ALA A 277 0.78 18.98 9.94
CA ALA A 277 1.53 18.13 10.86
C ALA A 277 2.81 18.83 11.36
N ASN A 278 3.51 19.53 10.47
CA ASN A 278 4.68 20.32 10.86
C ASN A 278 4.29 21.46 11.81
N PHE A 279 3.16 22.13 11.63
CA PHE A 279 2.63 23.09 12.63
C PHE A 279 2.28 22.42 13.95
N GLY A 280 1.76 21.21 13.94
CA GLY A 280 1.52 20.40 15.14
C GLY A 280 2.80 20.09 15.93
N GLU A 281 3.92 19.87 15.26
CA GLU A 281 5.24 19.66 15.88
C GLU A 281 5.72 20.90 16.68
N PHE A 282 5.20 22.08 16.36
CA PHE A 282 5.50 23.33 17.07
C PHE A 282 4.54 23.63 18.23
N ASN A 283 3.58 22.76 18.52
CA ASN A 283 2.46 23.08 19.40
C ASN A 283 1.76 24.40 18.97
N SER A 284 1.68 24.62 17.67
CA SER A 284 1.03 25.82 17.11
C SER A 284 -0.43 25.84 17.54
N VAL A 285 -0.92 27.03 17.86
CA VAL A 285 -2.34 27.26 18.16
C VAL A 285 -3.18 26.85 16.94
N GLU A 286 -4.21 26.07 17.18
CA GLU A 286 -5.05 25.50 16.11
C GLU A 286 -5.59 26.58 15.17
N GLU A 287 -6.10 27.70 15.73
CA GLU A 287 -6.64 28.84 15.00
C GLU A 287 -5.60 29.47 14.06
N LEU A 288 -4.34 29.59 14.51
CA LEU A 288 -3.27 30.13 13.68
C LEU A 288 -2.95 29.21 12.51
N THR A 289 -2.89 27.89 12.76
CA THR A 289 -2.67 26.93 11.69
C THR A 289 -3.77 26.93 10.65
N PHE A 290 -5.03 27.02 11.09
CA PHE A 290 -6.16 27.17 10.19
C PHE A 290 -6.10 28.49 9.40
N ALA A 291 -5.77 29.59 10.05
CA ALA A 291 -5.67 30.90 9.39
C ALA A 291 -4.62 30.89 8.27
N LEU A 292 -3.47 30.24 8.48
CA LEU A 292 -2.38 30.17 7.51
C LEU A 292 -2.64 29.18 6.38
N LEU A 293 -3.15 27.99 6.68
CA LEU A 293 -3.25 26.90 5.72
C LEU A 293 -4.57 26.83 4.96
N THR A 294 -5.67 27.40 5.51
CA THR A 294 -6.96 27.40 4.82
C THR A 294 -6.91 28.08 3.46
N PRO A 295 -6.34 29.28 3.32
CA PRO A 295 -6.22 29.92 2.00
C PRO A 295 -5.41 29.05 1.01
N CYS A 296 -4.33 28.44 1.46
CA CYS A 296 -3.49 27.57 0.62
C CYS A 296 -4.27 26.38 0.09
N GLY A 297 -5.04 25.72 0.95
CA GLY A 297 -5.89 24.59 0.58
C GLY A 297 -7.00 24.97 -0.40
N LEU A 298 -7.70 26.06 -0.14
CA LEU A 298 -8.79 26.54 -1.01
C LEU A 298 -8.26 26.96 -2.38
N ASN A 299 -7.14 27.67 -2.42
CA ASN A 299 -6.49 28.09 -3.68
C ASN A 299 -5.99 26.94 -4.52
N SER A 300 -5.66 25.80 -3.89
CA SER A 300 -5.31 24.57 -4.59
C SER A 300 -6.51 23.79 -5.16
N GLY A 301 -7.73 24.29 -4.92
CA GLY A 301 -8.99 23.69 -5.38
C GLY A 301 -9.54 22.60 -4.48
N LEU A 302 -9.12 22.51 -3.21
CA LEU A 302 -9.78 21.68 -2.21
C LEU A 302 -11.07 22.36 -1.72
N THR A 303 -12.07 21.55 -1.42
CA THR A 303 -13.31 22.04 -0.82
C THR A 303 -13.12 22.40 0.67
N PRO A 304 -13.90 23.30 1.24
CA PRO A 304 -13.77 23.67 2.65
C PRO A 304 -13.79 22.48 3.64
N PRO A 305 -14.65 21.44 3.47
CA PRO A 305 -14.60 20.25 4.30
C PRO A 305 -13.29 19.46 4.19
N GLU A 306 -12.74 19.34 2.97
CA GLU A 306 -11.45 18.66 2.74
C GLU A 306 -10.30 19.40 3.40
N VAL A 307 -10.23 20.72 3.22
CA VAL A 307 -9.22 21.58 3.87
C VAL A 307 -9.29 21.41 5.39
N ARG A 308 -10.46 21.54 5.99
CA ARG A 308 -10.65 21.36 7.42
C ARG A 308 -10.16 19.98 7.89
N ARG A 309 -10.54 18.93 7.17
CA ARG A 309 -10.16 17.56 7.49
C ARG A 309 -8.64 17.40 7.44
N GLN A 310 -7.95 17.86 6.39
CA GLN A 310 -6.51 17.71 6.25
C GLN A 310 -5.75 18.46 7.35
N ILE A 311 -6.15 19.70 7.65
CA ILE A 311 -5.52 20.49 8.70
C ILE A 311 -5.73 19.85 10.08
N SER A 312 -6.94 19.48 10.44
CA SER A 312 -7.22 18.83 11.73
C SER A 312 -6.50 17.48 11.90
N CYS A 313 -6.44 16.68 10.84
CA CYS A 313 -5.73 15.41 10.87
C CYS A 313 -4.21 15.60 10.99
N GLY A 314 -3.65 16.57 10.26
CA GLY A 314 -2.23 16.90 10.32
C GLY A 314 -1.83 17.41 11.71
N LEU A 315 -2.55 18.37 12.27
CA LEU A 315 -2.31 18.88 13.64
C LEU A 315 -2.32 17.75 14.69
N LYS A 316 -3.31 16.86 14.62
CA LYS A 316 -3.38 15.70 15.52
C LYS A 316 -2.20 14.74 15.33
N HIS A 317 -1.71 14.61 14.11
CA HIS A 317 -0.56 13.77 13.81
C HIS A 317 0.73 14.36 14.39
N GLY A 318 0.99 15.64 14.16
CA GLY A 318 2.16 16.34 14.68
C GLY A 318 2.11 16.53 16.20
N GLY A 319 0.96 16.89 16.78
CA GLY A 319 0.79 17.13 18.22
C GLY A 319 0.83 15.86 19.08
N ARG A 320 0.53 14.67 18.58
CA ARG A 320 0.67 13.41 19.31
C ARG A 320 2.09 13.05 19.73
N SER A 321 3.06 13.81 19.24
CA SER A 321 4.48 13.62 19.57
C SER A 321 4.89 14.24 20.90
N HIS A 322 4.04 15.00 21.59
CA HIS A 322 4.39 15.72 22.82
C HIS A 322 3.61 15.28 24.08
N GLY A 323 2.79 14.24 23.95
CA GLY A 323 1.93 13.77 25.06
C GLY A 323 1.98 12.27 25.29
N GLN A 324 3.17 11.71 25.58
CA GLN A 324 3.34 10.45 26.33
C GLN A 324 4.75 10.40 26.88
#